data_e03618a4e645a24e064a790b81fd5e3c
#
_entry.id   e03618a4e645a24e064a790b81fd5e3c
#
_cell.length_a   1.000
_cell.length_b   1.000
_cell.length_c   1.000
_cell.angle_alpha   90.00
_cell.angle_beta   90.00
_cell.angle_gamma   90.00
#
_symmetry.space_group_name_H-M   'P 1'
#
loop_
_entity.id
_entity.type
_entity.pdbx_description
1 polymer ?
#
loop_
_entity_poly.entity_id
_entity_poly.type
_entity_poly.pdbx_seq_one_letter_code
_entity_poly.pdbx_strand_id
1 'polypeptide(L)'
;MKLSYKKNFSNCFSGQAHLEPLAWIFALMNLIFVTGAMGLGVFLLVQSLPIMKAEGLDFWLGENWWVGETYGALSMIVGSLMVTALAVTLALPIALSAALYTSEYLSPSLRRGVKGVMELLAGVPGIIYGLLGISFLAVTVKESFNLLDGNTLFTAGCLLAIMILPTVLTLAEDALRAVPIEYREVAEGLGLSKLQTALRVVVPQASSGIAGAILLGIGKAMGETIAVLMVIGSLDRIPGWNLFVSGQTIPSKLGREAAEALGSGLHWSALMGLGLTLFFMVSILTYSGTRFTEWSRR
;
A
#
# COMPACT_ATOMS: atom_id res chain seq x y z
N MET A 1 -34.07 -48.51 -6.66
CA MET A 1 -33.03 -47.97 -5.76
C MET A 1 -32.95 -46.46 -5.93
N LYS A 2 -34.06 -45.75 -5.67
CA LYS A 2 -34.23 -44.27 -5.83
C LYS A 2 -35.08 -43.75 -4.68
N LEU A 3 -34.59 -43.68 -3.46
CA LEU A 3 -35.37 -43.09 -2.34
C LEU A 3 -34.53 -42.87 -1.06
N SER A 4 -33.25 -42.47 -1.16
CA SER A 4 -32.50 -42.12 0.06
C SER A 4 -31.73 -40.79 0.00
N TYR A 5 -31.85 -40.01 -1.08
CA TYR A 5 -31.09 -38.77 -1.23
C TYR A 5 -31.84 -37.48 -0.77
N LYS A 6 -33.13 -37.62 -0.46
CA LYS A 6 -33.98 -36.45 -0.14
C LYS A 6 -34.09 -36.09 1.35
N LYS A 7 -33.53 -36.92 2.26
CA LYS A 7 -33.71 -36.75 3.71
C LYS A 7 -32.54 -36.05 4.42
N ASN A 8 -31.38 -35.87 3.76
CA ASN A 8 -30.23 -35.19 4.35
C ASN A 8 -30.13 -33.69 4.04
N PHE A 9 -30.98 -33.16 3.14
CA PHE A 9 -31.00 -31.75 2.81
C PHE A 9 -31.75 -30.89 3.83
N SER A 10 -32.71 -31.45 4.57
CA SER A 10 -33.51 -30.72 5.58
C SER A 10 -32.75 -30.47 6.90
N ASN A 11 -31.76 -31.32 7.23
CA ASN A 11 -30.98 -31.16 8.46
C ASN A 11 -29.79 -30.19 8.32
N CYS A 12 -29.43 -29.76 7.10
CA CYS A 12 -28.42 -28.71 6.90
C CYS A 12 -28.98 -27.31 7.12
N PHE A 13 -30.32 -27.14 7.04
CA PHE A 13 -30.98 -25.83 7.20
C PHE A 13 -31.34 -25.49 8.65
N SER A 14 -31.37 -26.48 9.57
CA SER A 14 -31.67 -26.20 11.00
C SER A 14 -30.54 -25.50 11.75
N GLY A 15 -29.30 -25.52 11.24
CA GLY A 15 -28.17 -24.75 11.77
C GLY A 15 -28.12 -23.28 11.32
N GLN A 16 -28.90 -22.89 10.31
CA GLN A 16 -28.86 -21.53 9.76
C GLN A 16 -29.67 -20.51 10.58
N ALA A 17 -30.68 -20.93 11.32
CA ALA A 17 -31.51 -20.01 12.12
C ALA A 17 -30.73 -19.25 13.20
N HIS A 18 -29.60 -19.80 13.67
CA HIS A 18 -28.73 -19.12 14.66
C HIS A 18 -27.65 -18.23 14.02
N LEU A 19 -27.42 -18.32 12.71
CA LEU A 19 -26.44 -17.49 12.00
C LEU A 19 -27.07 -16.20 11.43
N GLU A 20 -28.40 -16.12 11.34
CA GLU A 20 -29.08 -14.93 10.83
C GLU A 20 -28.75 -13.64 11.64
N PRO A 21 -28.78 -13.62 12.98
CA PRO A 21 -28.44 -12.41 13.72
C PRO A 21 -26.97 -12.01 13.54
N LEU A 22 -26.07 -12.98 13.41
CA LEU A 22 -24.66 -12.72 13.16
C LEU A 22 -24.42 -12.16 11.75
N ALA A 23 -25.14 -12.67 10.75
CA ALA A 23 -25.09 -12.13 9.39
C ALA A 23 -25.56 -10.67 9.32
N TRP A 24 -26.62 -10.31 10.05
CA TRP A 24 -27.08 -8.94 10.17
C TRP A 24 -26.07 -8.02 10.86
N ILE A 25 -25.38 -8.49 11.90
CA ILE A 25 -24.30 -7.75 12.57
C ILE A 25 -23.16 -7.47 11.56
N PHE A 26 -22.73 -8.47 10.81
CA PHE A 26 -21.68 -8.27 9.79
C PHE A 26 -22.13 -7.36 8.65
N ALA A 27 -23.38 -7.46 8.20
CA ALA A 27 -23.93 -6.55 7.20
C ALA A 27 -23.98 -5.10 7.71
N LEU A 28 -24.38 -4.89 8.97
CA LEU A 28 -24.39 -3.58 9.61
C LEU A 28 -22.98 -3.00 9.75
N MET A 29 -22.00 -3.79 10.20
CA MET A 29 -20.61 -3.36 10.29
C MET A 29 -20.06 -2.99 8.93
N ASN A 30 -20.37 -3.77 7.89
CA ASN A 30 -19.96 -3.47 6.51
C ASN A 30 -20.59 -2.17 6.02
N LEU A 31 -21.88 -1.95 6.31
CA LEU A 31 -22.59 -0.72 5.96
C LEU A 31 -21.96 0.49 6.66
N ILE A 32 -21.65 0.39 7.96
CA ILE A 32 -20.97 1.46 8.72
C ILE A 32 -19.61 1.78 8.11
N PHE A 33 -18.82 0.76 7.74
CA PHE A 33 -17.53 0.97 7.11
C PHE A 33 -17.65 1.67 5.76
N VAL A 34 -18.55 1.20 4.89
CA VAL A 34 -18.76 1.78 3.56
C VAL A 34 -19.29 3.21 3.67
N THR A 35 -20.29 3.46 4.54
CA THR A 35 -20.82 4.80 4.75
C THR A 35 -19.79 5.74 5.37
N GLY A 36 -18.93 5.25 6.26
CA GLY A 36 -17.80 6.01 6.82
C GLY A 36 -16.79 6.41 5.76
N ALA A 37 -16.38 5.47 4.89
CA ALA A 37 -15.46 5.74 3.80
C ALA A 37 -16.05 6.72 2.77
N MET A 38 -17.32 6.55 2.41
CA MET A 38 -18.04 7.52 1.55
C MET A 38 -18.16 8.88 2.22
N GLY A 39 -18.50 8.92 3.51
CA GLY A 39 -18.59 10.14 4.31
C GLY A 39 -17.28 10.91 4.35
N LEU A 40 -16.14 10.20 4.51
CA LEU A 40 -14.82 10.82 4.42
C LEU A 40 -14.57 11.44 3.04
N GLY A 41 -14.89 10.72 1.95
CA GLY A 41 -14.74 11.25 0.60
C GLY A 41 -15.60 12.50 0.36
N VAL A 42 -16.86 12.48 0.80
CA VAL A 42 -17.75 13.63 0.72
C VAL A 42 -17.24 14.80 1.58
N PHE A 43 -16.78 14.53 2.80
CA PHE A 43 -16.20 15.55 3.67
C PHE A 43 -14.99 16.23 3.01
N LEU A 44 -14.03 15.45 2.48
CA LEU A 44 -12.87 15.99 1.77
C LEU A 44 -13.30 16.81 0.55
N LEU A 45 -14.28 16.34 -0.21
CA LEU A 45 -14.81 17.05 -1.36
C LEU A 45 -15.43 18.40 -0.96
N VAL A 46 -16.30 18.43 0.05
CA VAL A 46 -16.95 19.66 0.51
C VAL A 46 -15.92 20.66 1.03
N GLN A 47 -14.97 20.20 1.83
CA GLN A 47 -13.91 21.05 2.39
C GLN A 47 -12.92 21.57 1.35
N SER A 48 -12.74 20.86 0.23
CA SER A 48 -11.87 21.28 -0.88
C SER A 48 -12.56 22.23 -1.88
N LEU A 49 -13.89 22.39 -1.83
CA LEU A 49 -14.62 23.26 -2.77
C LEU A 49 -14.12 24.70 -2.84
N PRO A 50 -13.73 25.37 -1.72
CA PRO A 50 -13.22 26.74 -1.80
C PRO A 50 -11.96 26.87 -2.64
N ILE A 51 -10.99 25.96 -2.48
CA ILE A 51 -9.75 26.00 -3.29
C ILE A 51 -10.02 25.65 -4.76
N MET A 52 -10.92 24.69 -5.01
CA MET A 52 -11.31 24.34 -6.38
C MET A 52 -11.99 25.50 -7.12
N LYS A 53 -12.71 26.37 -6.39
CA LYS A 53 -13.31 27.57 -6.97
C LYS A 53 -12.29 28.69 -7.16
N ALA A 54 -11.27 28.79 -6.30
CA ALA A 54 -10.24 29.82 -6.38
C ALA A 54 -9.21 29.54 -7.47
N GLU A 55 -8.64 28.33 -7.50
CA GLU A 55 -7.54 27.94 -8.39
C GLU A 55 -8.02 27.10 -9.58
N GLY A 56 -9.18 26.47 -9.52
CA GLY A 56 -9.69 25.63 -10.59
C GLY A 56 -8.76 24.46 -10.91
N LEU A 57 -8.40 24.30 -12.19
CA LEU A 57 -7.48 23.26 -12.66
C LEU A 57 -6.03 23.55 -12.27
N ASP A 58 -5.67 24.79 -12.01
CA ASP A 58 -4.32 25.18 -11.62
C ASP A 58 -3.93 24.61 -10.23
N PHE A 59 -4.92 24.24 -9.41
CA PHE A 59 -4.67 23.49 -8.19
C PHE A 59 -3.93 22.16 -8.46
N TRP A 60 -4.28 21.41 -9.50
CA TRP A 60 -3.61 20.13 -9.83
C TRP A 60 -2.42 20.26 -10.77
N LEU A 61 -2.40 21.29 -11.61
CA LEU A 61 -1.38 21.49 -12.64
C LEU A 61 -0.31 22.51 -12.24
N GLY A 62 -0.59 23.32 -11.22
CA GLY A 62 0.34 24.32 -10.70
C GLY A 62 1.50 23.67 -9.96
N GLU A 63 2.68 24.26 -10.11
CA GLU A 63 3.93 23.79 -9.51
C GLU A 63 4.23 24.47 -8.15
N ASN A 64 3.72 25.70 -7.97
CA ASN A 64 4.07 26.54 -6.84
C ASN A 64 3.06 26.38 -5.71
N TRP A 65 3.59 26.26 -4.49
CA TRP A 65 2.81 26.27 -3.26
C TRP A 65 3.28 27.40 -2.34
N TRP A 66 2.58 28.52 -2.38
CA TRP A 66 2.83 29.69 -1.55
C TRP A 66 1.61 29.98 -0.68
N VAL A 67 1.75 29.77 0.61
CA VAL A 67 0.63 29.93 1.56
C VAL A 67 0.09 31.36 1.52
N GLY A 68 -1.21 31.47 1.20
CA GLY A 68 -1.88 32.76 1.07
C GLY A 68 -1.90 33.35 -0.34
N GLU A 69 -1.12 32.80 -1.29
CA GLU A 69 -1.02 33.31 -2.66
C GLU A 69 -1.52 32.28 -3.70
N THR A 70 -0.83 31.15 -3.81
CA THR A 70 -1.12 30.11 -4.81
C THR A 70 -0.94 28.72 -4.23
N TYR A 71 -1.74 27.76 -4.70
CA TYR A 71 -1.74 26.38 -4.20
C TYR A 71 -1.68 25.39 -5.34
N GLY A 72 -0.49 25.01 -5.77
CA GLY A 72 -0.25 24.00 -6.81
C GLY A 72 0.15 22.64 -6.21
N ALA A 73 -0.57 21.58 -6.55
CA ALA A 73 -0.38 20.23 -6.01
C ALA A 73 0.59 19.37 -6.84
N LEU A 74 0.98 19.79 -8.03
CA LEU A 74 1.69 18.95 -9.01
C LEU A 74 3.01 18.40 -8.48
N SER A 75 3.80 19.22 -7.79
CA SER A 75 5.08 18.80 -7.20
C SER A 75 4.91 17.64 -6.20
N MET A 76 3.87 17.68 -5.37
CA MET A 76 3.56 16.65 -4.37
C MET A 76 2.96 15.38 -4.99
N ILE A 77 2.15 15.53 -6.05
CA ILE A 77 1.62 14.40 -6.83
C ILE A 77 2.78 13.63 -7.47
N VAL A 78 3.66 14.33 -8.18
CA VAL A 78 4.84 13.74 -8.83
C VAL A 78 5.76 13.12 -7.79
N GLY A 79 6.07 13.83 -6.69
CA GLY A 79 6.89 13.30 -5.62
C GLY A 79 6.30 12.03 -4.99
N SER A 80 4.99 11.98 -4.72
CA SER A 80 4.31 10.77 -4.20
C SER A 80 4.45 9.60 -5.16
N LEU A 81 4.24 9.82 -6.45
CA LEU A 81 4.35 8.77 -7.47
C LEU A 81 5.79 8.27 -7.61
N MET A 82 6.78 9.18 -7.66
CA MET A 82 8.19 8.81 -7.82
C MET A 82 8.71 8.00 -6.62
N VAL A 83 8.43 8.46 -5.40
CA VAL A 83 8.86 7.77 -4.17
C VAL A 83 8.20 6.40 -4.06
N THR A 84 6.89 6.31 -4.34
CA THR A 84 6.17 5.04 -4.33
C THR A 84 6.68 4.09 -5.42
N ALA A 85 6.89 4.57 -6.63
CA ALA A 85 7.42 3.76 -7.74
C ALA A 85 8.81 3.21 -7.41
N LEU A 86 9.69 4.03 -6.85
CA LEU A 86 11.01 3.58 -6.41
C LEU A 86 10.91 2.53 -5.30
N ALA A 87 10.10 2.79 -4.27
CA ALA A 87 9.89 1.86 -3.16
C ALA A 87 9.41 0.48 -3.63
N VAL A 88 8.41 0.47 -4.51
CA VAL A 88 7.84 -0.74 -5.10
C VAL A 88 8.87 -1.47 -5.96
N THR A 89 9.60 -0.76 -6.81
CA THR A 89 10.62 -1.34 -7.69
C THR A 89 11.73 -2.03 -6.89
N LEU A 90 12.13 -1.46 -5.77
CA LEU A 90 13.15 -2.03 -4.89
C LEU A 90 12.61 -3.18 -4.03
N ALA A 91 11.42 -3.01 -3.46
CA ALA A 91 10.88 -3.97 -2.49
C ALA A 91 10.30 -5.23 -3.13
N LEU A 92 9.57 -5.12 -4.26
CA LEU A 92 8.84 -6.26 -4.81
C LEU A 92 9.72 -7.44 -5.22
N PRO A 93 10.84 -7.25 -5.96
CA PRO A 93 11.69 -8.37 -6.34
C PRO A 93 12.22 -9.13 -5.13
N ILE A 94 12.61 -8.40 -4.09
CA ILE A 94 13.16 -8.98 -2.85
C ILE A 94 12.06 -9.67 -2.07
N ALA A 95 10.93 -9.00 -1.84
CA ALA A 95 9.82 -9.52 -1.05
C ALA A 95 9.20 -10.77 -1.67
N LEU A 96 8.95 -10.76 -2.99
CA LEU A 96 8.34 -11.90 -3.68
C LEU A 96 9.28 -13.09 -3.78
N SER A 97 10.58 -12.86 -4.05
CA SER A 97 11.59 -13.93 -4.06
C SER A 97 11.73 -14.54 -2.67
N ALA A 98 11.77 -13.71 -1.63
CA ALA A 98 11.86 -14.19 -0.26
C ALA A 98 10.58 -14.93 0.17
N ALA A 99 9.38 -14.44 -0.22
CA ALA A 99 8.12 -15.12 0.04
C ALA A 99 8.08 -16.52 -0.61
N LEU A 100 8.50 -16.63 -1.88
CA LEU A 100 8.56 -17.89 -2.59
C LEU A 100 9.55 -18.86 -1.92
N TYR A 101 10.74 -18.37 -1.56
CA TYR A 101 11.73 -19.17 -0.88
C TYR A 101 11.22 -19.66 0.50
N THR A 102 10.61 -18.76 1.26
CA THR A 102 10.07 -19.07 2.60
C THR A 102 8.92 -20.06 2.52
N SER A 103 8.03 -19.93 1.53
CA SER A 103 6.90 -20.83 1.33
C SER A 103 7.32 -22.23 0.91
N GLU A 104 8.22 -22.35 -0.09
CA GLU A 104 8.48 -23.62 -0.78
C GLU A 104 9.72 -24.35 -0.27
N TYR A 105 10.72 -23.64 0.28
CA TYR A 105 12.02 -24.24 0.61
C TYR A 105 12.33 -24.31 2.10
N LEU A 106 11.78 -23.41 2.93
CA LEU A 106 12.09 -23.43 4.36
C LEU A 106 11.34 -24.52 5.11
N SER A 107 12.03 -25.08 6.11
CA SER A 107 11.38 -25.97 7.09
C SER A 107 10.32 -25.22 7.90
N PRO A 108 9.29 -25.90 8.40
CA PRO A 108 8.19 -25.26 9.14
C PRO A 108 8.66 -24.43 10.35
N SER A 109 9.77 -24.83 11.00
CA SER A 109 10.31 -24.12 12.17
C SER A 109 10.98 -22.81 11.74
N LEU A 110 11.89 -22.86 10.75
CA LEU A 110 12.58 -21.66 10.25
C LEU A 110 11.60 -20.67 9.63
N ARG A 111 10.63 -21.15 8.87
CA ARG A 111 9.58 -20.31 8.30
C ARG A 111 8.80 -19.53 9.36
N ARG A 112 8.38 -20.20 10.45
CA ARG A 112 7.71 -19.51 11.57
C ARG A 112 8.59 -18.42 12.17
N GLY A 113 9.89 -18.69 12.31
CA GLY A 113 10.85 -17.70 12.79
C GLY A 113 10.95 -16.49 11.86
N VAL A 114 11.15 -16.71 10.55
CA VAL A 114 11.20 -15.62 9.54
C VAL A 114 9.92 -14.82 9.55
N LYS A 115 8.75 -15.49 9.51
CA LYS A 115 7.45 -14.83 9.53
C LYS A 115 7.26 -13.98 10.78
N GLY A 116 7.58 -14.51 11.97
CA GLY A 116 7.50 -13.76 13.23
C GLY A 116 8.37 -12.50 13.22
N VAL A 117 9.61 -12.58 12.72
CA VAL A 117 10.49 -11.41 12.57
C VAL A 117 9.89 -10.39 11.60
N MET A 118 9.36 -10.82 10.46
CA MET A 118 8.74 -9.92 9.48
C MET A 118 7.49 -9.25 10.02
N GLU A 119 6.65 -9.96 10.77
CA GLU A 119 5.46 -9.40 11.43
C GLU A 119 5.83 -8.36 12.50
N LEU A 120 6.89 -8.62 13.28
CA LEU A 120 7.42 -7.64 14.23
C LEU A 120 7.92 -6.38 13.51
N LEU A 121 8.69 -6.53 12.42
CA LEU A 121 9.15 -5.40 11.61
C LEU A 121 7.98 -4.62 10.98
N ALA A 122 6.96 -5.32 10.47
CA ALA A 122 5.77 -4.68 9.90
C ALA A 122 4.99 -3.84 10.93
N GLY A 123 5.08 -4.20 12.22
CA GLY A 123 4.45 -3.53 13.35
C GLY A 123 5.24 -2.35 13.93
N VAL A 124 6.49 -2.12 13.51
CA VAL A 124 7.31 -0.99 14.00
C VAL A 124 6.66 0.34 13.58
N PRO A 125 6.46 1.30 14.51
CA PRO A 125 5.92 2.62 14.19
C PRO A 125 6.77 3.36 13.15
N GLY A 126 6.12 4.03 12.18
CA GLY A 126 6.79 4.76 11.09
C GLY A 126 7.82 5.80 11.57
N ILE A 127 7.56 6.44 12.72
CA ILE A 127 8.50 7.41 13.30
C ILE A 127 9.87 6.80 13.64
N ILE A 128 9.92 5.52 14.06
CA ILE A 128 11.18 4.82 14.35
C ILE A 128 11.96 4.60 13.05
N TYR A 129 11.27 4.19 11.98
CA TYR A 129 11.88 4.10 10.65
C TYR A 129 12.38 5.44 10.16
N GLY A 130 11.62 6.53 10.38
CA GLY A 130 12.03 7.89 10.05
C GLY A 130 13.29 8.34 10.79
N LEU A 131 13.38 8.07 12.09
CA LEU A 131 14.59 8.37 12.90
C LEU A 131 15.80 7.58 12.42
N LEU A 132 15.66 6.30 12.13
CA LEU A 132 16.72 5.50 11.53
C LEU A 132 17.07 5.99 10.12
N GLY A 133 16.06 6.40 9.36
CA GLY A 133 16.21 6.96 8.03
C GLY A 133 17.07 8.21 8.01
N ILE A 134 16.79 9.17 8.87
CA ILE A 134 17.57 10.42 8.92
C ILE A 134 18.96 10.21 9.52
N SER A 135 19.09 9.32 10.53
CA SER A 135 20.36 9.12 11.26
C SER A 135 21.38 8.28 10.49
N PHE A 136 20.90 7.29 9.72
CA PHE A 136 21.78 6.34 9.01
C PHE A 136 21.61 6.41 7.51
N LEU A 137 20.38 6.26 7.00
CA LEU A 137 20.15 6.12 5.56
C LEU A 137 20.46 7.41 4.81
N ALA A 138 19.98 8.58 5.31
CA ALA A 138 20.25 9.86 4.69
C ALA A 138 21.75 10.20 4.71
N VAL A 139 22.45 9.92 5.82
CA VAL A 139 23.90 10.11 5.92
C VAL A 139 24.64 9.22 4.91
N THR A 140 24.29 7.93 4.86
CA THR A 140 24.90 6.99 3.90
C THR A 140 24.66 7.41 2.45
N VAL A 141 23.46 7.84 2.09
CA VAL A 141 23.15 8.32 0.75
C VAL A 141 23.93 9.58 0.43
N LYS A 142 23.99 10.53 1.34
CA LYS A 142 24.78 11.78 1.21
C LYS A 142 26.25 11.46 0.90
N GLU A 143 26.87 10.61 1.68
CA GLU A 143 28.28 10.26 1.54
C GLU A 143 28.56 9.43 0.28
N SER A 144 27.72 8.43 0.01
CA SER A 144 27.93 7.52 -1.14
C SER A 144 27.78 8.20 -2.50
N PHE A 145 26.91 9.23 -2.59
CA PHE A 145 26.65 9.95 -3.83
C PHE A 145 27.22 11.38 -3.85
N ASN A 146 28.02 11.78 -2.84
CA ASN A 146 28.59 13.12 -2.69
C ASN A 146 27.56 14.24 -2.82
N LEU A 147 26.41 14.09 -2.14
CA LEU A 147 25.33 15.04 -2.17
C LEU A 147 25.53 16.15 -1.11
N LEU A 148 24.93 17.32 -1.33
CA LEU A 148 24.88 18.39 -0.34
C LEU A 148 24.02 18.00 0.86
N ASP A 149 22.88 17.33 0.61
CA ASP A 149 21.97 16.82 1.64
C ASP A 149 21.55 15.39 1.27
N GLY A 150 21.44 14.52 2.26
CA GLY A 150 20.96 13.15 2.10
C GLY A 150 19.44 13.01 2.16
N ASN A 151 18.72 14.08 2.53
CA ASN A 151 17.26 14.09 2.56
C ASN A 151 16.71 14.30 1.14
N THR A 152 16.42 13.19 0.48
CA THR A 152 16.08 13.17 -0.94
C THR A 152 14.90 12.23 -1.22
N LEU A 153 14.32 12.33 -2.42
CA LEU A 153 13.32 11.37 -2.91
C LEU A 153 13.87 9.94 -2.95
N PHE A 154 15.16 9.78 -3.26
CA PHE A 154 15.82 8.48 -3.26
C PHE A 154 15.87 7.86 -1.86
N THR A 155 16.27 8.64 -0.86
CA THR A 155 16.31 8.21 0.54
C THR A 155 14.92 7.82 1.04
N ALA A 156 13.91 8.63 0.73
CA ALA A 156 12.52 8.34 1.07
C ALA A 156 12.02 7.05 0.40
N GLY A 157 12.33 6.84 -0.89
CA GLY A 157 11.96 5.62 -1.61
C GLY A 157 12.63 4.37 -1.06
N CYS A 158 13.92 4.44 -0.72
CA CYS A 158 14.65 3.34 -0.07
C CYS A 158 14.06 3.01 1.31
N LEU A 159 13.75 4.04 2.12
CA LEU A 159 13.13 3.86 3.43
C LEU A 159 11.75 3.18 3.32
N LEU A 160 10.91 3.63 2.39
CA LEU A 160 9.63 3.01 2.12
C LEU A 160 9.78 1.57 1.61
N ALA A 161 10.78 1.28 0.78
CA ALA A 161 11.05 -0.08 0.32
C ALA A 161 11.30 -1.02 1.51
N ILE A 162 12.11 -0.60 2.48
CA ILE A 162 12.38 -1.36 3.71
C ILE A 162 11.08 -1.57 4.51
N MET A 163 10.22 -0.54 4.60
CA MET A 163 8.98 -0.60 5.38
C MET A 163 7.89 -1.48 4.77
N ILE A 164 7.78 -1.53 3.42
CA ILE A 164 6.75 -2.34 2.75
C ILE A 164 7.18 -3.79 2.54
N LEU A 165 8.49 -4.06 2.50
CA LEU A 165 9.05 -5.39 2.25
C LEU A 165 8.48 -6.47 3.20
N PRO A 166 8.47 -6.30 4.54
CA PRO A 166 7.91 -7.29 5.45
C PRO A 166 6.43 -7.56 5.19
N THR A 167 5.65 -6.52 4.92
CA THR A 167 4.21 -6.61 4.66
C THR A 167 3.92 -7.41 3.38
N VAL A 168 4.62 -7.08 2.29
CA VAL A 168 4.44 -7.79 1.01
C VAL A 168 4.91 -9.24 1.12
N LEU A 169 6.05 -9.48 1.79
CA LEU A 169 6.59 -10.83 1.99
C LEU A 169 5.61 -11.73 2.73
N THR A 170 5.09 -11.28 3.88
CA THR A 170 4.19 -12.10 4.71
C THR A 170 2.90 -12.41 4.00
N LEU A 171 2.28 -11.42 3.35
CA LEU A 171 1.01 -11.60 2.63
C LEU A 171 1.19 -12.45 1.35
N ALA A 172 2.29 -12.29 0.63
CA ALA A 172 2.60 -13.12 -0.54
C ALA A 172 2.90 -14.58 -0.12
N GLU A 173 3.62 -14.78 1.00
CA GLU A 173 3.88 -16.11 1.56
C GLU A 173 2.56 -16.80 1.94
N ASP A 174 1.64 -16.10 2.61
CA ASP A 174 0.32 -16.61 2.95
C ASP A 174 -0.47 -17.01 1.71
N ALA A 175 -0.43 -16.20 0.65
CA ALA A 175 -1.10 -16.49 -0.61
C ALA A 175 -0.52 -17.74 -1.31
N LEU A 176 0.80 -17.90 -1.32
CA LEU A 176 1.47 -19.08 -1.87
C LEU A 176 1.09 -20.34 -1.10
N ARG A 177 1.00 -20.25 0.21
CA ARG A 177 0.64 -21.37 1.06
C ARG A 177 -0.84 -21.76 1.02
N ALA A 178 -1.71 -20.82 0.69
CA ALA A 178 -3.12 -21.09 0.51
C ALA A 178 -3.42 -22.02 -0.69
N VAL A 179 -2.46 -22.23 -1.59
CA VAL A 179 -2.56 -23.20 -2.69
C VAL A 179 -2.57 -24.61 -2.11
N PRO A 180 -3.60 -25.45 -2.41
CA PRO A 180 -3.70 -26.82 -1.89
C PRO A 180 -2.48 -27.66 -2.24
N ILE A 181 -2.13 -28.60 -1.35
CA ILE A 181 -0.93 -29.44 -1.49
C ILE A 181 -1.04 -30.37 -2.71
N GLU A 182 -2.24 -30.77 -3.07
CA GLU A 182 -2.55 -31.67 -4.18
C GLU A 182 -2.00 -31.15 -5.52
N TYR A 183 -2.00 -29.82 -5.72
CA TYR A 183 -1.40 -29.23 -6.93
C TYR A 183 0.10 -29.46 -7.01
N ARG A 184 0.79 -29.47 -5.85
CA ARG A 184 2.22 -29.73 -5.78
C ARG A 184 2.52 -31.21 -6.02
N GLU A 185 1.76 -32.10 -5.38
CA GLU A 185 1.91 -33.56 -5.53
C GLU A 185 1.69 -34.02 -6.95
N VAL A 186 0.63 -33.49 -7.62
CA VAL A 186 0.36 -33.81 -9.04
C VAL A 186 1.49 -33.31 -9.94
N ALA A 187 1.99 -32.09 -9.72
CA ALA A 187 3.09 -31.52 -10.51
C ALA A 187 4.38 -32.33 -10.36
N GLU A 188 4.74 -32.73 -9.13
CA GLU A 188 5.89 -33.56 -8.84
C GLU A 188 5.73 -34.98 -9.42
N GLY A 189 4.52 -35.54 -9.36
CA GLY A 189 4.18 -36.83 -10.00
C GLY A 189 4.32 -36.82 -11.53
N LEU A 190 4.17 -35.64 -12.15
CA LEU A 190 4.43 -35.42 -13.58
C LEU A 190 5.91 -35.17 -13.91
N GLY A 191 6.81 -35.24 -12.91
CA GLY A 191 8.24 -35.09 -13.07
C GLY A 191 8.74 -33.62 -13.06
N LEU A 192 7.91 -32.66 -12.64
CA LEU A 192 8.38 -31.28 -12.48
C LEU A 192 9.33 -31.18 -11.27
N SER A 193 10.42 -30.46 -11.44
CA SER A 193 11.29 -30.11 -10.31
C SER A 193 10.60 -29.15 -9.35
N LYS A 194 11.05 -29.09 -8.11
CA LYS A 194 10.49 -28.21 -7.07
C LYS A 194 10.37 -26.73 -7.52
N LEU A 195 11.40 -26.22 -8.21
CA LEU A 195 11.38 -24.86 -8.77
C LEU A 195 10.34 -24.72 -9.89
N GLN A 196 10.23 -25.72 -10.77
CA GLN A 196 9.23 -25.71 -11.83
C GLN A 196 7.81 -25.78 -11.27
N THR A 197 7.58 -26.62 -10.26
CA THR A 197 6.30 -26.68 -9.54
C THR A 197 5.96 -25.32 -8.92
N ALA A 198 6.91 -24.71 -8.22
CA ALA A 198 6.74 -23.39 -7.60
C ALA A 198 6.35 -22.31 -8.65
N LEU A 199 7.13 -22.17 -9.72
CA LEU A 199 6.95 -21.09 -10.70
C LEU A 199 5.80 -21.34 -11.69
N ARG A 200 5.55 -22.59 -12.09
CA ARG A 200 4.55 -22.90 -13.13
C ARG A 200 3.19 -23.33 -12.59
N VAL A 201 3.12 -23.73 -11.32
CA VAL A 201 1.88 -24.18 -10.70
C VAL A 201 1.49 -23.31 -9.53
N VAL A 202 2.34 -23.18 -8.50
CA VAL A 202 1.98 -22.50 -7.26
C VAL A 202 1.82 -20.99 -7.47
N VAL A 203 2.78 -20.31 -8.10
CA VAL A 203 2.73 -18.86 -8.34
C VAL A 203 1.52 -18.46 -9.19
N PRO A 204 1.20 -19.10 -10.32
CA PRO A 204 0.00 -18.80 -11.07
C PRO A 204 -1.30 -18.99 -10.27
N GLN A 205 -1.41 -20.07 -9.47
CA GLN A 205 -2.56 -20.30 -8.61
C GLN A 205 -2.70 -19.26 -7.49
N ALA A 206 -1.57 -18.79 -6.93
CA ALA A 206 -1.52 -17.77 -5.89
C ALA A 206 -1.62 -16.33 -6.44
N SER A 207 -1.66 -16.13 -7.76
CA SER A 207 -1.48 -14.83 -8.43
C SER A 207 -2.39 -13.73 -7.88
N SER A 208 -3.65 -14.03 -7.58
CA SER A 208 -4.58 -13.05 -7.02
C SER A 208 -4.24 -12.62 -5.59
N GLY A 209 -3.77 -13.56 -4.76
CA GLY A 209 -3.31 -13.26 -3.41
C GLY A 209 -2.01 -12.46 -3.43
N ILE A 210 -1.08 -12.82 -4.31
CA ILE A 210 0.18 -12.07 -4.52
C ILE A 210 -0.13 -10.65 -4.98
N ALA A 211 -1.04 -10.47 -5.93
CA ALA A 211 -1.45 -9.14 -6.39
C ALA A 211 -2.11 -8.33 -5.28
N GLY A 212 -2.92 -8.96 -4.41
CA GLY A 212 -3.46 -8.33 -3.20
C GLY A 212 -2.35 -7.85 -2.25
N ALA A 213 -1.32 -8.67 -2.03
CA ALA A 213 -0.16 -8.31 -1.21
C ALA A 213 0.60 -7.09 -1.79
N ILE A 214 0.79 -7.07 -3.11
CA ILE A 214 1.42 -5.94 -3.82
C ILE A 214 0.59 -4.66 -3.65
N LEU A 215 -0.72 -4.73 -3.89
CA LEU A 215 -1.62 -3.57 -3.76
C LEU A 215 -1.65 -3.00 -2.34
N LEU A 216 -1.65 -3.87 -1.32
CA LEU A 216 -1.54 -3.43 0.08
C LEU A 216 -0.19 -2.77 0.36
N GLY A 217 0.91 -3.31 -0.19
CA GLY A 217 2.22 -2.69 -0.10
C GLY A 217 2.27 -1.30 -0.72
N ILE A 218 1.70 -1.14 -1.93
CA ILE A 218 1.62 0.16 -2.62
C ILE A 218 0.76 1.14 -1.82
N GLY A 219 -0.42 0.72 -1.35
CA GLY A 219 -1.29 1.55 -0.53
C GLY A 219 -0.61 2.04 0.75
N LYS A 220 0.15 1.16 1.43
CA LYS A 220 0.96 1.51 2.60
C LYS A 220 2.04 2.54 2.25
N ALA A 221 2.78 2.34 1.13
CA ALA A 221 3.80 3.28 0.69
C ALA A 221 3.23 4.65 0.35
N MET A 222 2.10 4.71 -0.37
CA MET A 222 1.46 5.98 -0.75
C MET A 222 0.88 6.76 0.45
N GLY A 223 0.50 6.07 1.52
CA GLY A 223 -0.07 6.69 2.71
C GLY A 223 0.94 7.05 3.79
N GLU A 224 2.24 6.70 3.63
CA GLU A 224 3.23 6.94 4.68
C GLU A 224 3.55 8.43 4.82
N THR A 225 3.37 8.93 6.03
CA THR A 225 3.47 10.35 6.34
C THR A 225 4.74 10.68 7.10
N ILE A 226 4.89 10.12 8.31
CA ILE A 226 5.90 10.57 9.28
C ILE A 226 7.30 10.13 8.87
N ALA A 227 7.48 8.87 8.46
CA ALA A 227 8.78 8.38 8.07
C ALA A 227 9.32 9.13 6.84
N VAL A 228 8.45 9.36 5.85
CA VAL A 228 8.79 10.11 4.64
C VAL A 228 9.09 11.59 4.96
N LEU A 229 8.25 12.24 5.76
CA LEU A 229 8.44 13.65 6.18
C LEU A 229 9.84 13.89 6.74
N MET A 230 10.39 12.93 7.48
CA MET A 230 11.69 13.07 8.13
C MET A 230 12.88 13.01 7.18
N VAL A 231 12.74 12.34 6.03
CA VAL A 231 13.88 12.02 5.14
C VAL A 231 13.77 12.58 3.71
N ILE A 232 12.66 13.24 3.36
CA ILE A 232 12.41 13.67 1.97
C ILE A 232 12.96 15.07 1.66
N GLY A 233 13.31 15.87 2.68
CA GLY A 233 13.88 17.20 2.55
C GLY A 233 12.86 18.33 2.35
N SER A 234 11.61 18.01 2.00
CA SER A 234 10.44 18.92 2.05
C SER A 234 10.52 20.16 1.16
N LEU A 235 10.96 20.03 -0.07
CA LEU A 235 11.01 21.09 -1.05
C LEU A 235 9.81 21.00 -2.00
N ASP A 236 9.04 22.09 -2.10
CA ASP A 236 7.88 22.22 -3.01
C ASP A 236 8.33 22.55 -4.44
N ARG A 237 8.99 21.60 -5.09
CA ARG A 237 9.50 21.73 -6.44
C ARG A 237 9.32 20.43 -7.20
N ILE A 238 9.02 20.51 -8.49
CA ILE A 238 9.03 19.33 -9.36
C ILE A 238 10.47 18.82 -9.49
N PRO A 239 10.75 17.58 -9.08
CA PRO A 239 12.11 17.05 -9.04
C PRO A 239 12.68 16.71 -10.44
N GLY A 240 11.89 16.85 -11.52
CA GLY A 240 12.23 16.31 -12.81
C GLY A 240 12.39 14.78 -12.72
N TRP A 241 13.42 14.23 -13.35
CA TRP A 241 13.78 12.80 -13.28
C TRP A 241 14.91 12.52 -12.27
N ASN A 242 15.32 13.53 -11.49
CA ASN A 242 16.39 13.37 -10.52
C ASN A 242 15.83 12.97 -9.15
N LEU A 243 16.14 11.75 -8.71
CA LEU A 243 15.74 11.23 -7.41
C LEU A 243 16.62 11.72 -6.25
N PHE A 244 17.81 12.29 -6.54
CA PHE A 244 18.77 12.75 -5.54
C PHE A 244 18.54 14.23 -5.13
N VAL A 245 17.38 14.76 -5.41
CA VAL A 245 16.96 16.08 -4.96
C VAL A 245 15.93 15.93 -3.83
N SER A 246 15.87 16.96 -2.99
CA SER A 246 14.79 17.08 -2.02
C SER A 246 13.46 17.30 -2.74
N GLY A 247 12.39 16.74 -2.19
CA GLY A 247 11.05 16.87 -2.74
C GLY A 247 10.00 16.78 -1.65
N GLN A 248 8.77 16.54 -2.05
CA GLN A 248 7.66 16.40 -1.12
C GLN A 248 6.62 15.39 -1.63
N THR A 249 5.97 14.67 -0.71
CA THR A 249 4.80 13.85 -1.02
C THR A 249 3.54 14.49 -0.47
N ILE A 250 2.37 14.10 -0.98
CA ILE A 250 1.09 14.59 -0.46
C ILE A 250 0.95 14.30 1.05
N PRO A 251 1.19 13.08 1.55
CA PRO A 251 1.10 12.83 2.99
C PRO A 251 2.10 13.63 3.82
N SER A 252 3.35 13.80 3.35
CA SER A 252 4.35 14.57 4.08
C SER A 252 3.98 16.06 4.15
N LYS A 253 3.40 16.62 3.10
CA LYS A 253 2.86 17.99 3.10
C LYS A 253 1.72 18.16 4.10
N LEU A 254 0.74 17.24 4.05
CA LEU A 254 -0.36 17.23 5.01
C LEU A 254 0.15 17.14 6.46
N GLY A 255 1.08 16.20 6.72
CA GLY A 255 1.65 16.04 8.06
C GLY A 255 2.42 17.26 8.57
N ARG A 256 3.02 18.06 7.68
CA ARG A 256 3.77 19.25 8.03
C ARG A 256 2.86 20.44 8.34
N GLU A 257 1.85 20.70 7.50
CA GLU A 257 1.11 21.96 7.51
C GLU A 257 -0.27 21.86 8.18
N ALA A 258 -0.77 20.64 8.47
CA ALA A 258 -2.13 20.45 9.00
C ALA A 258 -2.39 21.23 10.30
N ALA A 259 -1.41 21.28 11.21
CA ALA A 259 -1.59 21.96 12.48
C ALA A 259 -1.66 23.50 12.32
N GLU A 260 -0.90 24.06 11.38
CA GLU A 260 -0.84 25.51 11.12
C GLU A 260 -2.03 25.96 10.27
N ALA A 261 -2.57 25.08 9.45
CA ALA A 261 -3.69 25.39 8.56
C ALA A 261 -5.04 25.41 9.27
N LEU A 262 -5.16 24.92 10.50
CA LEU A 262 -6.43 24.89 11.23
C LEU A 262 -7.02 26.31 11.37
N GLY A 263 -8.22 26.51 10.79
CA GLY A 263 -8.91 27.79 10.81
C GLY A 263 -8.41 28.83 9.79
N SER A 264 -7.44 28.49 8.94
CA SER A 264 -6.81 29.42 7.96
C SER A 264 -7.59 29.51 6.61
N GLY A 265 -8.86 29.12 6.58
CA GLY A 265 -9.73 29.33 5.39
C GLY A 265 -9.23 28.61 4.15
N LEU A 266 -8.61 29.33 3.20
CA LEU A 266 -8.21 28.77 1.92
C LEU A 266 -7.05 27.76 2.04
N HIS A 267 -6.10 27.97 2.96
CA HIS A 267 -5.00 27.03 3.21
C HIS A 267 -5.52 25.66 3.71
N TRP A 268 -6.46 25.69 4.67
CA TRP A 268 -7.13 24.46 5.10
C TRP A 268 -7.83 23.75 3.95
N SER A 269 -8.55 24.52 3.12
CA SER A 269 -9.22 23.96 1.94
C SER A 269 -8.24 23.36 0.94
N ALA A 270 -7.06 23.96 0.74
CA ALA A 270 -6.02 23.43 -0.12
C ALA A 270 -5.45 22.10 0.41
N LEU A 271 -5.21 21.99 1.72
CA LEU A 271 -4.81 20.71 2.33
C LEU A 271 -5.90 19.64 2.20
N MET A 272 -7.17 19.99 2.36
CA MET A 272 -8.27 19.06 2.11
C MET A 272 -8.34 18.63 0.65
N GLY A 273 -8.00 19.52 -0.29
CA GLY A 273 -7.83 19.22 -1.71
C GLY A 273 -6.71 18.22 -2.00
N LEU A 274 -5.57 18.37 -1.31
CA LEU A 274 -4.49 17.36 -1.37
C LEU A 274 -4.95 16.00 -0.81
N GLY A 275 -5.66 15.99 0.33
CA GLY A 275 -6.24 14.78 0.90
C GLY A 275 -7.22 14.09 -0.06
N LEU A 276 -8.08 14.87 -0.72
CA LEU A 276 -8.99 14.36 -1.76
C LEU A 276 -8.22 13.77 -2.95
N THR A 277 -7.16 14.44 -3.40
CA THR A 277 -6.31 13.97 -4.49
C THR A 277 -5.66 12.62 -4.13
N LEU A 278 -5.10 12.51 -2.92
CA LEU A 278 -4.54 11.25 -2.43
C LEU A 278 -5.61 10.14 -2.35
N PHE A 279 -6.79 10.47 -1.84
CA PHE A 279 -7.90 9.52 -1.76
C PHE A 279 -8.28 8.97 -3.14
N PHE A 280 -8.37 9.82 -4.16
CA PHE A 280 -8.61 9.37 -5.52
C PHE A 280 -7.45 8.56 -6.10
N MET A 281 -6.20 8.98 -5.91
CA MET A 281 -5.03 8.26 -6.40
C MET A 281 -4.99 6.81 -5.86
N VAL A 282 -5.16 6.64 -4.55
CA VAL A 282 -5.19 5.32 -3.90
C VAL A 282 -6.40 4.51 -4.35
N SER A 283 -7.58 5.14 -4.46
CA SER A 283 -8.81 4.47 -4.90
C SER A 283 -8.70 3.95 -6.34
N ILE A 284 -8.18 4.77 -7.27
CA ILE A 284 -7.97 4.38 -8.68
C ILE A 284 -6.96 3.22 -8.75
N LEU A 285 -5.87 3.32 -8.01
CA LEU A 285 -4.83 2.30 -8.01
C LEU A 285 -5.36 0.96 -7.47
N THR A 286 -6.10 0.99 -6.36
CA THR A 286 -6.71 -0.20 -5.78
C THR A 286 -7.77 -0.81 -6.71
N TYR A 287 -8.64 0.02 -7.30
CA TYR A 287 -9.65 -0.44 -8.24
C TYR A 287 -9.03 -1.05 -9.51
N SER A 288 -8.02 -0.39 -10.08
CA SER A 288 -7.31 -0.89 -11.26
C SER A 288 -6.61 -2.22 -10.97
N GLY A 289 -5.98 -2.33 -9.81
CA GLY A 289 -5.30 -3.55 -9.38
C GLY A 289 -6.27 -4.72 -9.15
N THR A 290 -7.43 -4.49 -8.52
CA THR A 290 -8.45 -5.53 -8.32
C THR A 290 -9.04 -6.00 -9.64
N ARG A 291 -9.30 -5.11 -10.59
CA ARG A 291 -9.75 -5.47 -11.94
C ARG A 291 -8.73 -6.30 -12.70
N PHE A 292 -7.46 -5.96 -12.59
CA PHE A 292 -6.38 -6.73 -13.22
C PHE A 292 -6.32 -8.17 -12.65
N THR A 293 -6.49 -8.34 -11.34
CA THR A 293 -6.50 -9.66 -10.71
C THR A 293 -7.71 -10.51 -11.11
N GLU A 294 -8.88 -9.91 -11.29
CA GLU A 294 -10.07 -10.60 -11.79
C GLU A 294 -9.91 -11.05 -13.26
N TRP A 295 -9.28 -10.21 -14.08
CA TRP A 295 -9.01 -10.57 -15.48
C TRP A 295 -8.00 -11.70 -15.62
N SER A 296 -6.96 -11.72 -14.78
CA SER A 296 -5.93 -12.78 -14.78
C SER A 296 -6.46 -14.16 -14.32
N ARG A 297 -7.66 -14.22 -13.71
CA ARG A 297 -8.31 -15.47 -13.30
C ARG A 297 -9.16 -16.12 -14.41
N ARG A 298 -9.47 -15.38 -15.47
CA ARG A 298 -10.24 -15.85 -16.63
C ARG A 298 -9.33 -16.42 -17.71
#